data_49d7f9655808e4271be1525c8151e1c3
#
_entry.id   49d7f9655808e4271be1525c8151e1c3
#
_cell.length_a   1.000
_cell.length_b   1.000
_cell.length_c   1.000
_cell.angle_alpha   90.00
_cell.angle_beta   90.00
_cell.angle_gamma   90.00
#
_symmetry.space_group_name_H-M   'P 1'
#
loop_
_entity.id
_entity.type
_entity.pdbx_description
1 polymer ?
#
loop_
_entity_poly.entity_id
_entity_poly.type
_entity_poly.pdbx_seq_one_letter_code
_entity_poly.pdbx_strand_id
1 'polypeptide(L)'
;MTDILETPIIPDFGDKRPDAVGPVTSSPARPAERGLSTQGTQAVGGNAGPRKMCFIASKGNLDMAYPALIMANAALGEGIETHIFFTFWGFDLVTERYMDDLKFTMVGNTAMHMPQAPGVPLPQLMGVVPGMTSFATKMMRKQLDDLDIPGIREMLDIIVASGGHLWGCKLSFDMNGLARTDLYDGVEGVISAADFIELAEGAQIVFV
;
A
#
# COMPACT_ATOMS: atom_id res chain seq x y z
N MET A 1 44.40 -16.78 -24.91
CA MET A 1 43.04 -16.23 -24.79
C MET A 1 42.41 -16.95 -23.64
N THR A 2 42.49 -16.37 -22.46
CA THR A 2 42.05 -16.99 -21.21
C THR A 2 40.72 -16.36 -20.85
N ASP A 3 39.63 -17.14 -20.91
CA ASP A 3 38.30 -16.80 -20.47
C ASP A 3 38.32 -16.54 -18.97
N ILE A 4 38.10 -15.28 -18.58
CA ILE A 4 37.82 -14.91 -17.20
C ILE A 4 36.32 -15.06 -17.04
N LEU A 5 35.89 -16.21 -16.58
CA LEU A 5 34.53 -16.38 -16.05
C LEU A 5 34.45 -15.58 -14.74
N GLU A 6 33.89 -14.39 -14.80
CA GLU A 6 33.52 -13.63 -13.59
C GLU A 6 32.50 -14.45 -12.81
N THR A 7 32.91 -14.98 -11.67
CA THR A 7 31.98 -15.56 -10.70
C THR A 7 31.08 -14.49 -10.17
N PRO A 8 29.74 -14.68 -10.17
CA PRO A 8 28.82 -13.69 -9.60
C PRO A 8 29.14 -13.51 -8.11
N ILE A 9 29.34 -12.26 -7.70
CA ILE A 9 29.50 -11.89 -6.29
C ILE A 9 28.16 -12.10 -5.62
N ILE A 10 28.00 -13.23 -4.95
CA ILE A 10 26.86 -13.45 -4.06
C ILE A 10 27.18 -12.74 -2.75
N PRO A 11 26.35 -11.77 -2.30
CA PRO A 11 26.56 -11.13 -1.01
C PRO A 11 26.52 -12.19 0.10
N ASP A 12 27.54 -12.24 0.95
CA ASP A 12 27.54 -13.04 2.16
C ASP A 12 26.61 -12.38 3.18
N PHE A 13 25.42 -12.93 3.37
CA PHE A 13 24.43 -12.45 4.37
C PHE A 13 24.78 -12.89 5.79
N GLY A 14 25.98 -13.39 6.07
CA GLY A 14 26.49 -13.75 7.37
C GLY A 14 25.52 -14.66 8.14
N ASP A 15 25.90 -15.91 8.36
CA ASP A 15 25.11 -16.93 9.06
C ASP A 15 24.99 -16.60 10.57
N LYS A 16 24.30 -15.47 10.89
CA LYS A 16 23.87 -15.16 12.26
C LYS A 16 22.52 -15.83 12.49
N ARG A 17 22.57 -17.12 12.81
CA ARG A 17 21.41 -17.74 13.48
C ARG A 17 21.22 -17.05 14.82
N PRO A 18 20.02 -16.52 15.12
CA PRO A 18 19.73 -16.11 16.47
C PRO A 18 19.84 -17.33 17.37
N ASP A 19 20.61 -17.21 18.43
CA ASP A 19 20.81 -18.25 19.44
C ASP A 19 19.46 -18.78 19.91
N ALA A 20 19.41 -20.08 20.12
CA ALA A 20 18.23 -20.86 20.42
C ALA A 20 17.31 -20.16 21.43
N VAL A 21 16.09 -19.86 21.01
CA VAL A 21 15.00 -19.43 21.89
C VAL A 21 14.75 -20.56 22.87
N GLY A 22 15.02 -20.31 24.15
CA GLY A 22 14.73 -21.25 25.23
C GLY A 22 13.21 -21.56 25.30
N PRO A 23 12.80 -22.62 26.01
CA PRO A 23 11.43 -23.10 26.00
C PRO A 23 10.46 -22.00 26.44
N VAL A 24 9.45 -21.74 25.58
CA VAL A 24 8.36 -20.80 25.87
C VAL A 24 7.55 -21.35 27.02
N THR A 25 7.75 -20.80 28.22
CA THR A 25 6.86 -21.07 29.36
C THR A 25 5.50 -20.45 29.06
N SER A 26 4.46 -21.27 29.09
CA SER A 26 3.08 -20.87 28.95
C SER A 26 2.71 -19.81 29.98
N SER A 27 2.39 -18.60 29.50
CA SER A 27 1.88 -17.51 30.34
C SER A 27 0.47 -17.86 30.81
N PRO A 28 0.12 -17.65 32.10
CA PRO A 28 -1.23 -17.92 32.57
C PRO A 28 -2.24 -16.95 31.97
N ALA A 29 -3.45 -17.45 31.74
CA ALA A 29 -4.59 -16.72 31.20
C ALA A 29 -4.82 -15.40 31.97
N ARG A 30 -4.94 -14.30 31.23
CA ARG A 30 -5.26 -12.98 31.76
C ARG A 30 -6.75 -12.91 32.09
N PRO A 31 -7.17 -12.54 33.31
CA PRO A 31 -8.59 -12.32 33.63
C PRO A 31 -9.16 -11.16 32.80
N ALA A 32 -10.38 -11.33 32.31
CA ALA A 32 -11.18 -10.28 31.72
C ALA A 32 -11.48 -9.17 32.76
N GLU A 33 -11.65 -7.96 32.26
CA GLU A 33 -12.08 -6.74 32.91
C GLU A 33 -10.96 -5.78 33.33
N ARG A 34 -10.74 -4.81 32.43
CA ARG A 34 -10.56 -3.42 32.87
C ARG A 34 -11.00 -2.48 31.76
N GLY A 35 -11.91 -1.60 32.14
CA GLY A 35 -12.55 -0.60 31.30
C GLY A 35 -11.58 0.23 30.47
N LEU A 36 -12.09 0.62 29.31
CA LEU A 36 -11.47 1.51 28.35
C LEU A 36 -11.23 2.88 29.03
N SER A 37 -10.09 3.06 29.68
CA SER A 37 -9.65 4.41 30.05
C SER A 37 -9.07 5.04 28.79
N THR A 38 -9.74 6.04 28.26
CA THR A 38 -9.18 7.03 27.33
C THR A 38 -8.05 7.78 28.03
N GLN A 39 -6.88 7.13 28.13
CA GLN A 39 -5.64 7.86 28.37
C GLN A 39 -5.14 8.30 26.99
N GLY A 40 -5.18 9.60 26.79
CA GLY A 40 -4.61 10.24 25.62
C GLY A 40 -3.23 9.69 25.35
N THR A 41 -3.02 9.34 24.10
CA THR A 41 -1.71 8.96 23.56
C THR A 41 -0.78 10.12 23.88
N GLN A 42 0.12 9.95 24.86
CA GLN A 42 1.19 10.91 25.07
C GLN A 42 2.02 10.94 23.81
N ALA A 43 1.96 12.06 23.10
CA ALA A 43 2.88 12.33 22.02
C ALA A 43 4.30 12.13 22.57
N VAL A 44 5.04 11.23 21.93
CA VAL A 44 6.48 11.09 22.17
C VAL A 44 7.10 12.43 21.75
N GLY A 45 7.28 13.32 22.73
CA GLY A 45 7.86 14.65 22.53
C GLY A 45 9.35 14.54 22.17
N GLY A 46 9.64 14.41 20.90
CA GLY A 46 10.90 14.80 20.32
C GLY A 46 10.66 16.13 19.60
N ASN A 47 11.65 17.01 19.63
CA ASN A 47 11.65 18.30 18.91
C ASN A 47 11.66 18.01 17.41
N ALA A 48 10.53 17.54 16.88
CA ALA A 48 10.36 17.14 15.50
C ALA A 48 9.95 18.39 14.72
N GLY A 49 10.80 18.78 13.77
CA GLY A 49 10.39 19.64 12.67
C GLY A 49 9.12 19.12 11.98
N PRO A 50 8.59 19.83 10.98
CA PRO A 50 7.39 19.38 10.30
C PRO A 50 7.54 17.92 9.85
N ARG A 51 6.61 17.06 10.22
CA ARG A 51 6.63 15.64 9.85
C ARG A 51 6.21 15.50 8.39
N LYS A 52 6.90 14.64 7.63
CA LYS A 52 6.61 14.36 6.24
C LYS A 52 6.51 12.85 6.01
N MET A 53 5.54 12.42 5.26
CA MET A 53 5.38 11.02 4.83
C MET A 53 5.21 10.93 3.31
N CYS A 54 5.91 9.97 2.72
CA CYS A 54 5.80 9.65 1.30
C CYS A 54 5.36 8.19 1.13
N PHE A 55 4.30 7.99 0.39
CA PHE A 55 3.77 6.65 0.07
C PHE A 55 4.10 6.32 -1.37
N ILE A 56 4.63 5.11 -1.61
CA ILE A 56 4.85 4.60 -2.97
C ILE A 56 3.78 3.54 -3.24
N ALA A 57 2.81 3.87 -4.10
CA ALA A 57 1.78 2.94 -4.55
C ALA A 57 2.22 2.27 -5.84
N SER A 58 2.52 0.95 -5.79
CA SER A 58 3.08 0.21 -6.93
C SER A 58 2.13 -0.81 -7.55
N LYS A 59 0.96 -1.05 -6.93
CA LYS A 59 -0.01 -2.06 -7.34
C LYS A 59 -1.32 -1.45 -7.77
N GLY A 60 -1.90 -1.98 -8.86
CA GLY A 60 -3.20 -1.59 -9.39
C GLY A 60 -4.36 -2.48 -8.94
N ASN A 61 -4.14 -3.38 -8.00
CA ASN A 61 -5.20 -4.22 -7.45
C ASN A 61 -6.06 -3.41 -6.47
N LEU A 62 -7.36 -3.70 -6.43
CA LEU A 62 -8.30 -3.02 -5.55
C LEU A 62 -7.91 -3.13 -4.06
N ASP A 63 -7.47 -4.29 -3.60
CA ASP A 63 -7.03 -4.53 -2.22
C ASP A 63 -5.71 -3.84 -1.87
N MET A 64 -4.82 -3.65 -2.86
CA MET A 64 -3.53 -3.00 -2.66
C MET A 64 -3.58 -1.48 -2.80
N ALA A 65 -4.66 -0.95 -3.39
CA ALA A 65 -4.88 0.49 -3.49
C ALA A 65 -5.19 1.12 -2.13
N TYR A 66 -6.07 0.48 -1.36
CA TYR A 66 -6.56 1.03 -0.09
C TYR A 66 -5.48 1.26 0.99
N PRO A 67 -4.50 0.37 1.23
CA PRO A 67 -3.51 0.59 2.27
C PRO A 67 -2.76 1.92 2.13
N ALA A 68 -2.31 2.27 0.92
CA ALA A 68 -1.64 3.53 0.68
C ALA A 68 -2.56 4.74 0.93
N LEU A 69 -3.80 4.69 0.40
CA LEU A 69 -4.76 5.79 0.50
C LEU A 69 -5.27 5.99 1.92
N ILE A 70 -5.59 4.92 2.64
CA ILE A 70 -6.04 4.97 4.04
C ILE A 70 -4.94 5.56 4.93
N MET A 71 -3.69 5.09 4.76
CA MET A 71 -2.57 5.60 5.56
C MET A 71 -2.26 7.06 5.22
N ALA A 72 -2.34 7.46 3.96
CA ALA A 72 -2.14 8.84 3.54
C ALA A 72 -3.22 9.76 4.14
N ASN A 73 -4.47 9.35 4.07
CA ASN A 73 -5.58 10.11 4.67
C ASN A 73 -5.42 10.23 6.20
N ALA A 74 -5.03 9.16 6.88
CA ALA A 74 -4.74 9.19 8.32
C ALA A 74 -3.57 10.14 8.65
N ALA A 75 -2.49 10.12 7.85
CA ALA A 75 -1.36 11.02 8.03
C ALA A 75 -1.75 12.49 7.89
N LEU A 76 -2.59 12.82 6.90
CA LEU A 76 -3.16 14.16 6.72
C LEU A 76 -4.01 14.57 7.92
N GLY A 77 -4.84 13.67 8.46
CA GLY A 77 -5.61 13.90 9.67
C GLY A 77 -4.77 14.23 10.91
N GLU A 78 -3.52 13.72 10.95
CA GLU A 78 -2.52 14.02 11.98
C GLU A 78 -1.68 15.29 11.67
N GLY A 79 -2.01 16.03 10.61
CA GLY A 79 -1.29 17.23 10.18
C GLY A 79 0.11 16.93 9.63
N ILE A 80 0.32 15.76 9.04
CA ILE A 80 1.58 15.36 8.43
C ILE A 80 1.55 15.70 6.95
N GLU A 81 2.58 16.41 6.45
CA GLU A 81 2.78 16.64 5.02
C GLU A 81 2.85 15.29 4.29
N THR A 82 1.97 15.07 3.33
CA THR A 82 1.77 13.74 2.76
C THR A 82 1.84 13.77 1.24
N HIS A 83 2.72 12.92 0.69
CA HIS A 83 2.88 12.73 -0.74
C HIS A 83 2.63 11.28 -1.12
N ILE A 84 1.95 11.05 -2.26
CA ILE A 84 1.75 9.72 -2.83
C ILE A 84 2.37 9.69 -4.22
N PHE A 85 3.24 8.72 -4.45
CA PHE A 85 3.92 8.48 -5.72
C PHE A 85 3.41 7.20 -6.36
N PHE A 86 2.72 7.34 -7.47
CA PHE A 86 2.13 6.23 -8.22
C PHE A 86 3.11 5.72 -9.27
N THR A 87 3.46 4.44 -9.19
CA THR A 87 4.43 3.82 -10.09
C THR A 87 3.95 2.46 -10.58
N PHE A 88 4.47 2.01 -11.70
CA PHE A 88 4.09 0.75 -12.35
C PHE A 88 2.56 0.60 -12.44
N TRP A 89 2.01 -0.51 -11.91
CA TRP A 89 0.57 -0.77 -11.94
C TRP A 89 -0.23 0.09 -10.95
N GLY A 90 0.43 0.66 -9.94
CA GLY A 90 -0.19 1.67 -9.07
C GLY A 90 -0.62 2.93 -9.82
N PHE A 91 -0.11 3.13 -11.04
CA PHE A 91 -0.52 4.22 -11.92
C PHE A 91 -2.00 4.13 -12.34
N ASP A 92 -2.57 2.91 -12.32
CA ASP A 92 -3.99 2.69 -12.63
C ASP A 92 -4.93 3.38 -11.63
N LEU A 93 -4.45 3.64 -10.40
CA LEU A 93 -5.22 4.35 -9.38
C LEU A 93 -5.51 5.81 -9.75
N VAL A 94 -4.67 6.40 -10.59
CA VAL A 94 -4.76 7.81 -11.03
C VAL A 94 -4.94 7.94 -12.54
N THR A 95 -5.27 6.86 -13.24
CA THR A 95 -5.59 6.86 -14.66
C THR A 95 -7.11 6.82 -14.83
N GLU A 96 -7.70 7.87 -15.42
CA GLU A 96 -9.15 8.08 -15.53
C GLU A 96 -9.94 6.86 -16.00
N ARG A 97 -9.42 6.15 -17.01
CA ARG A 97 -10.11 4.97 -17.58
C ARG A 97 -10.05 3.71 -16.71
N TYR A 98 -9.18 3.67 -15.68
CA TYR A 98 -8.98 2.46 -14.87
C TYR A 98 -9.37 2.62 -13.40
N MET A 99 -9.23 3.82 -12.84
CA MET A 99 -9.34 4.07 -11.41
C MET A 99 -10.68 3.63 -10.79
N ASP A 100 -11.77 3.68 -11.56
CA ASP A 100 -13.10 3.28 -11.09
C ASP A 100 -13.37 1.77 -11.30
N ASP A 101 -12.48 1.05 -12.02
CA ASP A 101 -12.69 -0.37 -12.35
C ASP A 101 -11.54 -1.28 -11.92
N LEU A 102 -10.81 -0.90 -10.87
CA LEU A 102 -9.77 -1.74 -10.31
C LEU A 102 -10.33 -3.10 -9.88
N LYS A 103 -9.57 -4.14 -10.17
CA LYS A 103 -9.99 -5.52 -9.87
C LYS A 103 -9.28 -6.05 -8.64
N PHE A 104 -9.99 -6.90 -7.90
CA PHE A 104 -9.42 -7.71 -6.86
C PHE A 104 -8.98 -9.05 -7.43
N THR A 105 -7.80 -9.55 -7.05
CA THR A 105 -7.33 -10.88 -7.45
C THR A 105 -6.96 -11.73 -6.25
N MET A 106 -7.34 -13.00 -6.31
CA MET A 106 -6.91 -14.02 -5.34
C MET A 106 -5.52 -14.55 -5.64
N VAL A 107 -4.98 -14.31 -6.84
CA VAL A 107 -3.67 -14.80 -7.25
C VAL A 107 -2.58 -14.02 -6.52
N GLY A 108 -1.66 -14.75 -5.90
CA GLY A 108 -0.56 -14.16 -5.12
C GLY A 108 -0.80 -14.11 -3.60
N ASN A 109 -2.02 -14.38 -3.13
CA ASN A 109 -2.31 -14.48 -1.70
C ASN A 109 -2.60 -15.93 -1.31
N THR A 110 -1.60 -16.61 -0.73
CA THR A 110 -1.68 -18.03 -0.38
C THR A 110 -2.55 -18.33 0.85
N ALA A 111 -2.78 -17.32 1.68
CA ALA A 111 -3.54 -17.44 2.93
C ALA A 111 -4.95 -16.84 2.82
N MET A 112 -5.43 -16.63 1.60
CA MET A 112 -6.73 -16.01 1.38
C MET A 112 -7.87 -16.87 1.90
N HIS A 113 -8.79 -16.26 2.61
CA HIS A 113 -10.01 -16.89 3.14
C HIS A 113 -11.17 -15.89 3.05
N MET A 114 -12.39 -16.40 3.07
CA MET A 114 -13.58 -15.55 3.17
C MET A 114 -13.84 -15.20 4.64
N PRO A 115 -14.20 -13.94 4.95
CA PRO A 115 -14.58 -13.57 6.33
C PRO A 115 -15.72 -14.42 6.90
N GLN A 116 -16.64 -14.89 6.04
CA GLN A 116 -17.76 -15.73 6.42
C GLN A 116 -17.36 -17.20 6.67
N ALA A 117 -16.18 -17.62 6.22
CA ALA A 117 -15.66 -18.99 6.37
C ALA A 117 -14.14 -18.96 6.62
N PRO A 118 -13.69 -18.42 7.76
CA PRO A 118 -12.26 -18.17 8.01
C PRO A 118 -11.40 -19.42 8.10
N GLY A 119 -12.01 -20.58 8.34
CA GLY A 119 -11.32 -21.88 8.38
C GLY A 119 -11.13 -22.54 7.01
N VAL A 120 -11.66 -21.95 5.93
CA VAL A 120 -11.59 -22.53 4.58
C VAL A 120 -10.66 -21.70 3.72
N PRO A 121 -9.42 -22.16 3.46
CA PRO A 121 -8.50 -21.45 2.56
C PRO A 121 -9.02 -21.51 1.12
N LEU A 122 -8.93 -20.41 0.41
CA LEU A 122 -9.27 -20.35 -1.01
C LEU A 122 -8.06 -20.74 -1.86
N PRO A 123 -8.11 -21.84 -2.62
CA PRO A 123 -7.02 -22.23 -3.49
C PRO A 123 -6.78 -21.16 -4.57
N GLN A 124 -5.53 -20.77 -4.79
CA GLN A 124 -5.16 -19.78 -5.83
C GLN A 124 -5.64 -20.19 -7.23
N LEU A 125 -5.72 -21.50 -7.49
CA LEU A 125 -6.21 -22.04 -8.75
C LEU A 125 -7.66 -21.58 -9.07
N MET A 126 -8.46 -21.27 -8.07
CA MET A 126 -9.81 -20.70 -8.30
C MET A 126 -9.75 -19.32 -8.96
N GLY A 127 -8.67 -18.58 -8.77
CA GLY A 127 -8.49 -17.26 -9.38
C GLY A 127 -8.37 -17.28 -10.92
N VAL A 128 -8.02 -18.45 -11.51
CA VAL A 128 -7.91 -18.60 -12.97
C VAL A 128 -9.25 -19.01 -13.62
N VAL A 129 -10.26 -19.34 -12.82
CA VAL A 129 -11.59 -19.70 -13.35
C VAL A 129 -12.23 -18.44 -13.96
N PRO A 130 -12.73 -18.50 -15.23
CA PRO A 130 -13.39 -17.36 -15.85
C PRO A 130 -14.53 -16.80 -14.99
N GLY A 131 -14.55 -15.47 -14.80
CA GLY A 131 -15.55 -14.79 -13.98
C GLY A 131 -15.24 -14.72 -12.48
N MET A 132 -14.28 -15.48 -11.97
CA MET A 132 -13.96 -15.51 -10.54
C MET A 132 -13.38 -14.15 -10.06
N THR A 133 -12.53 -13.50 -10.86
CA THR A 133 -12.02 -12.16 -10.56
C THR A 133 -13.15 -11.14 -10.43
N SER A 134 -14.12 -11.16 -11.34
CA SER A 134 -15.27 -10.25 -11.27
C SER A 134 -16.15 -10.54 -10.06
N PHE A 135 -16.36 -11.81 -9.73
CA PHE A 135 -17.12 -12.21 -8.55
C PHE A 135 -16.42 -11.75 -7.25
N ALA A 136 -15.12 -12.03 -7.13
CA ALA A 136 -14.32 -11.63 -5.97
C ALA A 136 -14.24 -10.10 -5.82
N THR A 137 -14.08 -9.37 -6.94
CA THR A 137 -14.12 -7.91 -6.96
C THR A 137 -15.46 -7.37 -6.46
N LYS A 138 -16.57 -7.95 -6.94
CA LYS A 138 -17.92 -7.55 -6.48
C LYS A 138 -18.12 -7.80 -4.98
N MET A 139 -17.64 -8.95 -4.49
CA MET A 139 -17.71 -9.25 -3.06
C MET A 139 -16.90 -8.24 -2.23
N MET A 140 -15.67 -7.93 -2.66
CA MET A 140 -14.84 -6.97 -1.95
C MET A 140 -15.45 -5.56 -1.96
N ARG A 141 -15.95 -5.10 -3.11
CA ARG A 141 -16.64 -3.80 -3.19
C ARG A 141 -17.84 -3.75 -2.24
N LYS A 142 -18.65 -4.81 -2.22
CA LYS A 142 -19.77 -4.89 -1.26
C LYS A 142 -19.31 -4.79 0.20
N GLN A 143 -18.18 -5.41 0.56
CA GLN A 143 -17.65 -5.32 1.93
C GLN A 143 -17.16 -3.90 2.25
N LEU A 144 -16.57 -3.20 1.28
CA LEU A 144 -16.16 -1.80 1.44
C LEU A 144 -17.37 -0.90 1.59
N ASP A 145 -18.41 -1.11 0.76
CA ASP A 145 -19.68 -0.36 0.84
C ASP A 145 -20.39 -0.61 2.19
N ASP A 146 -20.43 -1.86 2.67
CA ASP A 146 -21.02 -2.25 3.96
C ASP A 146 -20.30 -1.58 5.17
N LEU A 147 -19.04 -1.15 4.98
CA LEU A 147 -18.22 -0.46 5.98
C LEU A 147 -18.14 1.06 5.75
N ASP A 148 -18.93 1.59 4.83
CA ASP A 148 -18.91 3.01 4.42
C ASP A 148 -17.50 3.51 4.01
N ILE A 149 -16.69 2.63 3.40
CA ILE A 149 -15.35 2.99 2.90
C ILE A 149 -15.50 3.61 1.51
N PRO A 150 -15.01 4.85 1.31
CA PRO A 150 -15.13 5.54 0.03
C PRO A 150 -14.45 4.79 -1.12
N GLY A 151 -14.95 4.97 -2.35
CA GLY A 151 -14.31 4.48 -3.56
C GLY A 151 -12.95 5.16 -3.79
N ILE A 152 -12.15 4.59 -4.71
CA ILE A 152 -10.78 5.09 -4.97
C ILE A 152 -10.79 6.57 -5.36
N ARG A 153 -11.65 6.98 -6.29
CA ARG A 153 -11.78 8.38 -6.73
C ARG A 153 -12.13 9.29 -5.56
N GLU A 154 -13.16 8.94 -4.81
CA GLU A 154 -13.61 9.72 -3.66
C GLU A 154 -12.51 9.81 -2.57
N MET A 155 -11.77 8.73 -2.36
CA MET A 155 -10.63 8.73 -1.43
C MET A 155 -9.52 9.69 -1.90
N LEU A 156 -9.23 9.73 -3.20
CA LEU A 156 -8.26 10.67 -3.77
C LEU A 156 -8.76 12.11 -3.68
N ASP A 157 -10.06 12.35 -3.92
CA ASP A 157 -10.68 13.68 -3.74
C ASP A 157 -10.52 14.16 -2.30
N ILE A 158 -10.77 13.29 -1.32
CA ILE A 158 -10.60 13.60 0.12
C ILE A 158 -9.12 13.93 0.42
N ILE A 159 -8.18 13.13 -0.09
CA ILE A 159 -6.74 13.32 0.11
C ILE A 159 -6.29 14.68 -0.44
N VAL A 160 -6.67 15.01 -1.68
CA VAL A 160 -6.33 16.28 -2.32
C VAL A 160 -6.98 17.46 -1.56
N ALA A 161 -8.26 17.35 -1.21
CA ALA A 161 -8.96 18.37 -0.43
C ALA A 161 -8.34 18.58 0.97
N SER A 162 -7.69 17.56 1.52
CA SER A 162 -6.98 17.62 2.80
C SER A 162 -5.54 18.11 2.68
N GLY A 163 -5.09 18.51 1.48
CA GLY A 163 -3.73 19.00 1.22
C GLY A 163 -2.69 17.92 0.94
N GLY A 164 -3.11 16.73 0.55
CA GLY A 164 -2.21 15.66 0.09
C GLY A 164 -1.78 15.89 -1.36
N HIS A 165 -0.55 15.49 -1.67
CA HIS A 165 0.10 15.70 -2.96
C HIS A 165 0.21 14.38 -3.74
N LEU A 166 -0.24 14.38 -5.00
CA LEU A 166 -0.26 13.21 -5.87
C LEU A 166 0.73 13.35 -7.01
N TRP A 167 1.63 12.37 -7.16
CA TRP A 167 2.71 12.38 -8.15
C TRP A 167 2.72 11.12 -9.00
N GLY A 168 2.83 11.27 -10.30
CA GLY A 168 3.00 10.17 -11.23
C GLY A 168 4.46 9.87 -11.53
N CYS A 169 4.84 8.60 -11.63
CA CYS A 169 6.17 8.18 -12.03
C CYS A 169 6.37 8.38 -13.54
N LYS A 170 7.39 9.15 -13.93
CA LYS A 170 7.73 9.44 -15.34
C LYS A 170 7.94 8.16 -16.17
N LEU A 171 8.67 7.18 -15.62
CA LEU A 171 8.91 5.91 -16.31
C LEU A 171 7.59 5.18 -16.61
N SER A 172 6.70 5.10 -15.62
CA SER A 172 5.41 4.41 -15.79
C SER A 172 4.48 5.15 -16.74
N PHE A 173 4.51 6.48 -16.71
CA PHE A 173 3.76 7.34 -17.64
C PHE A 173 4.17 7.09 -19.08
N ASP A 174 5.49 7.11 -19.36
CA ASP A 174 6.04 6.87 -20.70
C ASP A 174 5.82 5.42 -21.16
N MET A 175 6.01 4.44 -20.26
CA MET A 175 5.83 3.02 -20.56
C MET A 175 4.38 2.70 -20.97
N ASN A 176 3.41 3.36 -20.35
CA ASN A 176 1.99 3.17 -20.67
C ASN A 176 1.51 4.07 -21.80
N GLY A 177 2.37 4.93 -22.36
CA GLY A 177 2.01 5.84 -23.46
C GLY A 177 0.88 6.81 -23.12
N LEU A 178 0.82 7.26 -21.85
CA LEU A 178 -0.24 8.13 -21.36
C LEU A 178 0.00 9.60 -21.75
N ALA A 179 -1.09 10.32 -21.89
CA ALA A 179 -1.10 11.78 -21.96
C ALA A 179 -1.55 12.37 -20.60
N ARG A 180 -1.26 13.64 -20.35
CA ARG A 180 -1.70 14.32 -19.14
C ARG A 180 -3.24 14.28 -18.96
N THR A 181 -3.96 14.30 -20.05
CA THR A 181 -5.43 14.23 -20.08
C THR A 181 -6.00 12.87 -19.69
N ASP A 182 -5.15 11.84 -19.63
CA ASP A 182 -5.56 10.49 -19.19
C ASP A 182 -5.49 10.34 -17.66
N LEU A 183 -4.91 11.34 -16.98
CA LEU A 183 -4.71 11.31 -15.53
C LEU A 183 -5.84 12.01 -14.80
N TYR A 184 -6.13 11.52 -13.62
CA TYR A 184 -6.97 12.19 -12.64
C TYR A 184 -6.46 13.62 -12.38
N ASP A 185 -7.36 14.59 -12.36
CA ASP A 185 -7.03 16.03 -12.29
C ASP A 185 -6.25 16.42 -11.03
N GLY A 186 -6.42 15.68 -9.93
CA GLY A 186 -5.70 15.91 -8.68
C GLY A 186 -4.21 15.52 -8.72
N VAL A 187 -3.71 14.88 -9.78
CA VAL A 187 -2.27 14.60 -9.94
C VAL A 187 -1.55 15.90 -10.27
N GLU A 188 -0.67 16.37 -9.40
CA GLU A 188 0.06 17.64 -9.56
C GLU A 188 1.10 17.58 -10.69
N GLY A 189 1.78 16.45 -10.83
CA GLY A 189 2.81 16.31 -11.84
C GLY A 189 3.27 14.88 -12.07
N VAL A 190 4.04 14.72 -13.14
CA VAL A 190 4.74 13.49 -13.48
C VAL A 190 6.23 13.76 -13.26
N ILE A 191 6.83 13.09 -12.29
CA ILE A 191 8.20 13.34 -11.83
C ILE A 191 9.08 12.10 -12.02
N SER A 192 10.39 12.29 -12.10
CA SER A 192 11.35 11.19 -12.15
C SER A 192 11.55 10.56 -10.77
N ALA A 193 12.18 9.39 -10.71
CA ALA A 193 12.57 8.79 -9.44
C ALA A 193 13.58 9.65 -8.67
N ALA A 194 14.47 10.40 -9.37
CA ALA A 194 15.40 11.31 -8.72
C ALA A 194 14.66 12.47 -8.05
N ASP A 195 13.73 13.11 -8.77
CA ASP A 195 12.90 14.19 -8.22
C ASP A 195 12.10 13.71 -7.00
N PHE A 196 11.59 12.47 -7.04
CA PHE A 196 10.89 11.89 -5.91
C PHE A 196 11.79 11.69 -4.69
N ILE A 197 13.04 11.26 -4.88
CA ILE A 197 14.02 11.10 -3.78
C ILE A 197 14.33 12.45 -3.14
N GLU A 198 14.51 13.52 -3.95
CA GLU A 198 14.70 14.88 -3.42
C GLU A 198 13.46 15.35 -2.66
N LEU A 199 12.27 15.15 -3.22
CA LEU A 199 11.01 15.48 -2.57
C LEU A 199 10.84 14.73 -1.24
N ALA A 200 11.30 13.49 -1.15
CA ALA A 200 11.20 12.65 0.03
C ALA A 200 12.31 12.93 1.07
N GLU A 201 13.15 13.95 0.88
CA GLU A 201 14.18 14.27 1.88
C GLU A 201 13.56 14.54 3.25
N GLY A 202 14.06 13.83 4.26
CA GLY A 202 13.56 13.90 5.64
C GLY A 202 12.20 13.23 5.89
N ALA A 203 11.58 12.64 4.87
CA ALA A 203 10.30 11.95 5.00
C ALA A 203 10.46 10.49 5.47
N GLN A 204 9.41 9.97 6.10
CA GLN A 204 9.22 8.51 6.21
C GLN A 204 8.65 8.00 4.89
N ILE A 205 9.30 7.00 4.29
CA ILE A 205 8.83 6.38 3.05
C ILE A 205 8.15 5.05 3.35
N VAL A 206 6.92 4.89 2.86
CA VAL A 206 6.13 3.66 2.96
C VAL A 206 5.91 3.13 1.56
N PHE A 207 6.33 1.89 1.31
CA PHE A 207 6.15 1.22 0.03
C PHE A 207 5.00 0.21 0.13
N VAL A 208 4.01 0.30 -0.82
CA VAL A 208 2.79 -0.52 -0.90
C VAL A 208 2.67 -1.18 -2.27
#